data_6908d9f8678029e1b2aa0a3bf39e21c6
#
_entry.id   6908d9f8678029e1b2aa0a3bf39e21c6
#
_cell.length_a   1.000
_cell.length_b   1.000
_cell.length_c   1.000
_cell.angle_alpha   90.00
_cell.angle_beta   90.00
_cell.angle_gamma   90.00
#
_symmetry.space_group_name_H-M   'P 1'
#
loop_
_entity.id
_entity.type
_entity.pdbx_description
1 polymer ?
#
loop_
_entity_poly.entity_id
_entity_poly.type
_entity_poly.pdbx_seq_one_letter_code
_entity_poly.pdbx_strand_id
1 'polypeptide(L)'
;SLLDVSSGAALLADGKRLGGRGGDIALHASAGLAQASDGQLQLGGTLNGLGTSGAGTLSLQSGKVRIGGGDLGDGSLQLAEDFFQQGFASYRVVGRSGLTVAEDAQVRVARPVYRFASGASGAGEVAAGEAPREALEAWIPPLYLEDALAGRLVQREGADLYLQAGGDGNILGQLDPASQTLELGRGSLVEVDPGRAIVLRGPGQITLDGILNAWGGRIDVRQQQFGALDVTQDNQPKAQGQPHARSIWIGEQALLDVAGRAVTALDGRGRRYGEVQSGGSIVIGGEIDPGKAIATSADAFVIVRPGARLEASGSQAQLDV
;
A
#
# COMPACT_ATOMS: atom_id res chain seq x y z
N SER A 1 0.87 11.93 -21.13
CA SER A 1 -0.22 10.97 -21.34
C SER A 1 -1.07 10.85 -20.07
N LEU A 2 -2.36 10.53 -20.24
CA LEU A 2 -3.32 10.31 -19.14
C LEU A 2 -3.94 8.93 -19.33
N LEU A 3 -3.90 8.12 -18.28
CA LEU A 3 -4.68 6.91 -18.14
C LEU A 3 -5.71 7.16 -17.03
N ASP A 4 -6.97 7.24 -17.39
CA ASP A 4 -8.04 7.65 -16.49
C ASP A 4 -9.15 6.59 -16.48
N VAL A 5 -9.30 5.92 -15.36
CA VAL A 5 -10.36 4.96 -15.06
C VAL A 5 -11.28 5.48 -13.95
N SER A 6 -11.28 6.79 -13.75
CA SER A 6 -12.13 7.41 -12.74
C SER A 6 -13.61 7.19 -13.03
N SER A 7 -14.42 7.15 -11.97
CA SER A 7 -15.85 6.94 -12.09
C SER A 7 -16.58 8.18 -12.62
N GLY A 8 -17.75 7.96 -13.18
CA GLY A 8 -18.77 8.99 -13.33
C GLY A 8 -19.58 9.22 -12.05
N ALA A 9 -20.34 10.30 -12.03
CA ALA A 9 -21.34 10.58 -11.02
C ALA A 9 -22.63 11.08 -11.72
N ALA A 10 -23.78 10.82 -11.11
CA ALA A 10 -25.06 11.33 -11.56
C ALA A 10 -25.77 12.05 -10.42
N LEU A 11 -26.37 13.20 -10.73
CA LEU A 11 -27.31 13.88 -9.86
C LEU A 11 -28.72 13.60 -10.40
N LEU A 12 -29.54 12.95 -9.59
CA LEU A 12 -30.91 12.63 -9.97
C LEU A 12 -31.83 13.82 -9.77
N ALA A 13 -33.00 13.83 -10.44
CA ALA A 13 -33.98 14.89 -10.34
C ALA A 13 -34.55 15.07 -8.91
N ASP A 14 -34.49 14.07 -8.08
CA ASP A 14 -34.85 14.11 -6.65
C ASP A 14 -33.75 14.65 -5.74
N GLY A 15 -32.60 15.09 -6.31
CA GLY A 15 -31.43 15.58 -5.60
C GLY A 15 -30.51 14.49 -5.06
N LYS A 16 -30.80 13.20 -5.29
CA LYS A 16 -29.92 12.12 -4.91
C LYS A 16 -28.70 12.09 -5.81
N ARG A 17 -27.55 11.85 -5.16
CA ARG A 17 -26.27 11.68 -5.85
C ARG A 17 -25.99 10.19 -6.00
N LEU A 18 -25.79 9.74 -7.24
CA LEU A 18 -25.28 8.40 -7.54
C LEU A 18 -23.82 8.53 -7.93
N GLY A 19 -22.97 7.78 -7.25
CA GLY A 19 -21.56 7.74 -7.55
C GLY A 19 -21.15 6.36 -8.04
N GLY A 20 -20.19 6.33 -8.97
CA GLY A 20 -19.57 5.12 -9.46
C GLY A 20 -18.29 4.77 -8.69
N ARG A 21 -17.87 3.51 -8.81
CA ARG A 21 -16.55 3.05 -8.38
C ARG A 21 -15.53 3.36 -9.49
N GLY A 22 -14.32 3.84 -9.13
CA GLY A 22 -13.17 3.91 -10.04
C GLY A 22 -12.76 2.51 -10.51
N GLY A 23 -12.23 2.43 -11.73
CA GLY A 23 -11.78 1.18 -12.35
C GLY A 23 -10.38 0.76 -11.90
N ASP A 24 -9.90 -0.34 -12.47
CA ASP A 24 -8.58 -0.90 -12.21
C ASP A 24 -7.62 -0.57 -13.36
N ILE A 25 -6.33 -0.38 -13.03
CA ILE A 25 -5.23 -0.27 -14.00
C ILE A 25 -4.19 -1.33 -13.67
N ALA A 26 -3.74 -2.09 -14.67
CA ALA A 26 -2.63 -3.02 -14.55
C ALA A 26 -1.61 -2.74 -15.66
N LEU A 27 -0.37 -2.41 -15.29
CA LEU A 27 0.75 -2.16 -16.18
C LEU A 27 1.91 -3.07 -15.80
N HIS A 28 2.11 -4.12 -16.57
CA HIS A 28 3.10 -5.15 -16.32
C HIS A 28 4.09 -5.23 -17.46
N ALA A 29 5.27 -4.62 -17.29
CA ALA A 29 6.32 -4.60 -18.33
C ALA A 29 7.11 -5.90 -18.40
N SER A 30 7.06 -6.74 -17.37
CA SER A 30 7.83 -7.97 -17.26
C SER A 30 6.92 -9.12 -16.89
N ALA A 31 6.51 -9.95 -17.85
CA ALA A 31 5.59 -11.07 -17.65
C ALA A 31 6.16 -12.43 -18.09
N GLY A 32 7.40 -12.48 -18.62
CA GLY A 32 8.01 -13.70 -19.16
C GLY A 32 8.56 -14.65 -18.10
N LEU A 33 8.52 -15.94 -18.40
CA LEU A 33 9.16 -16.99 -17.59
C LEU A 33 10.70 -17.00 -17.76
N ALA A 34 11.22 -16.43 -18.83
CA ALA A 34 12.63 -16.42 -19.17
C ALA A 34 13.21 -15.01 -19.02
N GLN A 35 14.31 -14.91 -18.28
CA GLN A 35 15.16 -13.73 -18.16
C GLN A 35 14.41 -12.46 -17.74
N ALA A 36 14.19 -12.36 -16.49
CA ALA A 36 13.32 -11.37 -15.85
C ALA A 36 13.87 -9.94 -15.81
N SER A 37 15.00 -9.67 -16.42
CA SER A 37 15.69 -8.39 -16.32
C SER A 37 15.21 -7.33 -17.32
N ASP A 38 14.55 -7.71 -18.39
CA ASP A 38 14.48 -6.86 -19.58
C ASP A 38 13.20 -6.02 -19.69
N GLY A 39 12.18 -6.30 -18.89
CA GLY A 39 10.95 -5.52 -18.89
C GLY A 39 11.05 -4.28 -18.01
N GLN A 40 11.09 -3.11 -18.62
CA GLN A 40 11.07 -1.83 -17.93
C GLN A 40 9.74 -1.11 -18.16
N LEU A 41 9.13 -0.63 -17.11
CA LEU A 41 7.99 0.26 -17.14
C LEU A 41 8.50 1.70 -16.99
N GLN A 42 8.12 2.58 -17.90
CA GLN A 42 8.38 4.01 -17.80
C GLN A 42 7.04 4.75 -17.71
N LEU A 43 6.85 5.47 -16.65
CA LEU A 43 5.62 6.24 -16.39
C LEU A 43 5.92 7.72 -16.60
N GLY A 44 5.53 8.24 -17.76
CA GLY A 44 5.62 9.67 -18.09
C GLY A 44 4.26 10.37 -18.10
N GLY A 45 3.27 9.82 -17.42
CA GLY A 45 1.90 10.33 -17.44
C GLY A 45 1.19 10.20 -16.11
N THR A 46 -0.02 10.76 -16.05
CA THR A 46 -0.90 10.69 -14.87
C THR A 46 -1.78 9.44 -14.94
N LEU A 47 -1.98 8.79 -13.81
CA LEU A 47 -2.89 7.67 -13.63
C LEU A 47 -4.01 8.12 -12.69
N ASN A 48 -5.26 8.00 -13.07
CA ASN A 48 -6.39 8.40 -12.24
C ASN A 48 -7.36 7.23 -12.04
N GLY A 49 -7.66 6.93 -10.78
CA GLY A 49 -8.64 5.93 -10.36
C GLY A 49 -9.69 6.47 -9.41
N LEU A 50 -9.99 7.77 -9.53
CA LEU A 50 -10.88 8.48 -8.62
C LEU A 50 -12.32 7.93 -8.70
N GLY A 51 -12.95 7.77 -7.57
CA GLY A 51 -14.35 7.36 -7.46
C GLY A 51 -15.13 8.21 -6.48
N THR A 52 -16.43 8.23 -6.63
CA THR A 52 -17.35 8.91 -5.70
C THR A 52 -17.90 7.95 -4.64
N SER A 53 -17.98 6.65 -4.94
CA SER A 53 -18.50 5.63 -4.03
C SER A 53 -17.56 4.44 -3.78
N GLY A 54 -16.41 4.43 -4.43
CA GLY A 54 -15.42 3.35 -4.32
C GLY A 54 -14.27 3.57 -5.29
N ALA A 55 -13.25 2.74 -5.21
CA ALA A 55 -12.11 2.79 -6.11
C ALA A 55 -11.60 1.39 -6.47
N GLY A 56 -10.80 1.32 -7.53
CA GLY A 56 -10.18 0.11 -8.01
C GLY A 56 -8.77 -0.10 -7.47
N THR A 57 -8.02 -0.90 -8.18
CA THR A 57 -6.63 -1.27 -7.89
C THR A 57 -5.71 -0.73 -8.97
N LEU A 58 -4.57 -0.18 -8.55
CA LEU A 58 -3.43 0.07 -9.44
C LEU A 58 -2.39 -1.03 -9.23
N SER A 59 -2.09 -1.79 -10.28
CA SER A 59 -1.07 -2.82 -10.28
C SER A 59 0.05 -2.47 -11.26
N LEU A 60 1.27 -2.32 -10.75
CA LEU A 60 2.47 -2.03 -11.52
C LEU A 60 3.49 -3.15 -11.36
N GLN A 61 4.11 -3.57 -12.46
CA GLN A 61 5.23 -4.52 -12.44
C GLN A 61 6.32 -4.08 -13.39
N SER A 62 7.54 -4.02 -12.88
CA SER A 62 8.76 -3.66 -13.65
C SER A 62 9.93 -4.55 -13.23
N GLY A 63 11.06 -4.43 -13.89
CA GLY A 63 12.30 -5.09 -13.48
C GLY A 63 12.71 -4.66 -12.08
N LYS A 64 13.22 -3.45 -11.94
CA LYS A 64 13.48 -2.83 -10.63
C LYS A 64 12.49 -1.71 -10.34
N VAL A 65 12.22 -1.48 -9.07
CA VAL A 65 11.38 -0.37 -8.61
C VAL A 65 12.09 0.40 -7.51
N ARG A 66 12.04 1.72 -7.59
CA ARG A 66 12.50 2.63 -6.55
C ARG A 66 11.41 3.64 -6.20
N ILE A 67 11.16 3.83 -4.92
CA ILE A 67 10.19 4.77 -4.39
C ILE A 67 10.94 5.86 -3.61
N GLY A 68 10.79 7.11 -4.04
CA GLY A 68 11.52 8.25 -3.47
C GLY A 68 13.01 8.31 -3.86
N GLY A 69 13.72 9.31 -3.33
CA GLY A 69 15.19 9.45 -3.45
C GLY A 69 15.73 9.84 -4.83
N GLY A 70 14.86 10.16 -5.79
CA GLY A 70 15.26 10.59 -7.14
C GLY A 70 15.71 9.45 -8.06
N ASP A 71 15.90 9.78 -9.33
CA ASP A 71 16.32 8.84 -10.36
C ASP A 71 17.84 8.59 -10.30
N LEU A 72 18.22 7.33 -10.22
CA LEU A 72 19.62 6.90 -10.21
C LEU A 72 20.17 6.61 -11.60
N GLY A 73 19.35 6.67 -12.66
CA GLY A 73 19.74 6.31 -14.00
C GLY A 73 20.06 4.82 -14.21
N ASP A 74 19.64 3.95 -13.29
CA ASP A 74 19.90 2.50 -13.30
C ASP A 74 18.79 1.68 -13.99
N GLY A 75 17.83 2.35 -14.64
CA GLY A 75 16.68 1.72 -15.31
C GLY A 75 15.57 1.28 -14.37
N SER A 76 15.62 1.63 -13.08
CA SER A 76 14.53 1.37 -12.15
C SER A 76 13.28 2.18 -12.54
N LEU A 77 12.10 1.58 -12.36
CA LEU A 77 10.85 2.35 -12.33
C LEU A 77 10.90 3.28 -11.12
N GLN A 78 10.98 4.57 -11.39
CA GLN A 78 11.00 5.59 -10.34
C GLN A 78 9.57 6.02 -10.01
N LEU A 79 9.17 5.89 -8.74
CA LEU A 79 7.91 6.40 -8.21
C LEU A 79 8.19 7.52 -7.21
N ALA A 80 7.50 8.64 -7.37
CA ALA A 80 7.58 9.75 -6.43
C ALA A 80 6.91 9.37 -5.08
N GLU A 81 7.24 10.08 -4.02
CA GLU A 81 6.70 9.83 -2.67
C GLU A 81 5.19 10.03 -2.59
N ASP A 82 4.65 10.95 -3.39
CA ASP A 82 3.21 11.26 -3.51
C ASP A 82 2.49 10.39 -4.54
N PHE A 83 3.19 9.47 -5.19
CA PHE A 83 2.62 8.61 -6.23
C PHE A 83 1.37 7.85 -5.78
N PHE A 84 1.28 7.51 -4.51
CA PHE A 84 0.18 6.70 -3.94
C PHE A 84 -1.05 7.52 -3.54
N GLN A 85 -1.33 8.60 -4.28
CA GLN A 85 -2.46 9.49 -4.06
C GLN A 85 -3.28 9.71 -5.36
N GLN A 86 -3.48 8.63 -6.14
CA GLN A 86 -4.13 8.71 -7.45
C GLN A 86 -5.58 8.18 -7.45
N GLY A 87 -6.18 8.02 -6.28
CA GLY A 87 -7.59 7.66 -6.13
C GLY A 87 -7.89 6.16 -6.06
N PHE A 88 -6.91 5.28 -6.12
CA PHE A 88 -7.12 3.83 -6.01
C PHE A 88 -7.32 3.40 -4.55
N ALA A 89 -8.10 2.33 -4.34
CA ALA A 89 -8.30 1.71 -3.02
C ALA A 89 -7.20 0.71 -2.67
N SER A 90 -6.40 0.29 -3.63
CA SER A 90 -5.25 -0.59 -3.43
C SER A 90 -4.17 -0.30 -4.46
N TYR A 91 -2.93 -0.29 -4.00
CA TYR A 91 -1.74 -0.16 -4.82
C TYR A 91 -0.91 -1.44 -4.70
N ARG A 92 -0.66 -2.10 -5.81
CA ARG A 92 0.25 -3.25 -5.90
C ARG A 92 1.44 -2.91 -6.77
N VAL A 93 2.64 -2.93 -6.21
CA VAL A 93 3.88 -2.62 -6.92
C VAL A 93 4.84 -3.79 -6.80
N VAL A 94 5.29 -4.30 -7.94
CA VAL A 94 6.18 -5.46 -8.02
C VAL A 94 7.46 -5.07 -8.76
N GLY A 95 8.59 -5.19 -8.06
CA GLY A 95 9.93 -5.08 -8.63
C GLY A 95 10.55 -6.47 -8.77
N ARG A 96 10.52 -7.04 -9.98
CA ARG A 96 10.96 -8.45 -10.17
C ARG A 96 12.41 -8.70 -9.84
N SER A 97 13.28 -7.70 -10.00
CA SER A 97 14.71 -7.76 -9.66
C SER A 97 15.05 -6.91 -8.44
N GLY A 98 14.06 -6.51 -7.66
CA GLY A 98 14.21 -5.76 -6.43
C GLY A 98 13.29 -4.56 -6.31
N LEU A 99 12.97 -4.18 -5.07
CA LEU A 99 12.18 -3.01 -4.73
C LEU A 99 12.83 -2.28 -3.56
N THR A 100 13.04 -0.99 -3.72
CA THR A 100 13.65 -0.14 -2.68
C THR A 100 12.77 1.07 -2.41
N VAL A 101 12.44 1.30 -1.15
CA VAL A 101 12.01 2.61 -0.64
C VAL A 101 13.28 3.33 -0.20
N ALA A 102 13.55 4.49 -0.77
CA ALA A 102 14.79 5.22 -0.52
C ALA A 102 14.92 5.66 0.95
N GLU A 103 16.15 5.90 1.39
CA GLU A 103 16.41 6.54 2.69
C GLU A 103 15.66 7.87 2.78
N ASP A 104 15.12 8.18 3.95
CA ASP A 104 14.38 9.40 4.29
C ASP A 104 13.13 9.68 3.44
N ALA A 105 12.74 8.78 2.53
CA ALA A 105 11.54 8.93 1.71
C ALA A 105 10.26 8.94 2.56
N GLN A 106 9.33 9.85 2.24
CA GLN A 106 8.08 10.05 2.99
C GLN A 106 6.86 9.62 2.16
N VAL A 107 6.57 8.33 2.16
CA VAL A 107 5.51 7.72 1.36
C VAL A 107 4.20 7.72 2.15
N ARG A 108 3.25 8.54 1.73
CA ARG A 108 1.91 8.60 2.32
C ARG A 108 0.87 8.13 1.32
N VAL A 109 0.19 7.05 1.68
CA VAL A 109 -0.88 6.48 0.87
C VAL A 109 -2.20 7.08 1.31
N ALA A 110 -2.79 7.89 0.46
CA ALA A 110 -4.08 8.50 0.72
C ALA A 110 -4.99 8.32 -0.50
N ARG A 111 -6.29 8.28 -0.26
CA ARG A 111 -7.26 8.12 -1.33
C ARG A 111 -8.00 9.42 -1.58
N PRO A 112 -7.63 10.23 -2.60
CA PRO A 112 -8.47 11.30 -3.07
C PRO A 112 -9.76 10.74 -3.68
N VAL A 113 -10.82 11.49 -3.54
CA VAL A 113 -12.14 11.18 -4.08
C VAL A 113 -12.63 12.35 -4.92
N TYR A 114 -13.64 12.11 -5.76
CA TYR A 114 -14.35 13.21 -6.39
C TYR A 114 -15.37 13.81 -5.43
N ARG A 115 -15.42 15.14 -5.41
CA ARG A 115 -16.55 15.90 -4.88
C ARG A 115 -17.04 16.88 -5.93
N PHE A 116 -18.27 17.33 -5.80
CA PHE A 116 -18.76 18.42 -6.63
C PHE A 116 -18.01 19.72 -6.27
N ALA A 117 -17.55 20.42 -7.30
CA ALA A 117 -16.87 21.71 -7.11
C ALA A 117 -17.81 22.70 -6.39
N SER A 118 -17.21 23.57 -5.57
CA SER A 118 -17.97 24.61 -4.88
C SER A 118 -18.53 25.60 -5.92
N GLY A 119 -19.84 25.64 -6.08
CA GLY A 119 -20.53 26.45 -7.12
C GLY A 119 -21.22 25.63 -8.17
N ALA A 120 -20.99 24.33 -8.28
CA ALA A 120 -21.82 23.43 -9.06
C ALA A 120 -23.22 23.32 -8.42
N SER A 121 -24.08 24.29 -8.70
CA SER A 121 -25.33 24.52 -7.98
C SER A 121 -26.52 23.78 -8.54
N GLY A 122 -26.34 22.69 -9.22
CA GLY A 122 -27.49 21.85 -9.57
C GLY A 122 -27.45 21.25 -10.97
N ALA A 123 -28.35 20.29 -11.15
CA ALA A 123 -28.53 19.49 -12.35
C ALA A 123 -28.84 20.29 -13.64
N GLY A 124 -28.99 21.60 -13.56
CA GLY A 124 -29.27 22.47 -14.70
C GLY A 124 -28.02 23.06 -15.37
N GLU A 125 -26.86 22.93 -14.77
CA GLU A 125 -25.63 23.58 -15.28
C GLU A 125 -24.75 22.65 -16.12
N VAL A 126 -24.97 21.34 -16.09
CA VAL A 126 -24.33 20.42 -17.00
C VAL A 126 -25.24 20.21 -18.20
N ALA A 127 -24.90 20.80 -19.33
CA ALA A 127 -25.67 20.62 -20.57
C ALA A 127 -25.74 19.13 -20.93
N ALA A 128 -26.87 18.71 -21.49
CA ALA A 128 -27.07 17.35 -21.93
C ALA A 128 -26.00 16.95 -22.96
N GLY A 129 -25.14 16.01 -22.59
CA GLY A 129 -24.03 15.53 -23.42
C GLY A 129 -22.63 16.05 -23.03
N GLU A 130 -22.55 17.03 -22.11
CA GLU A 130 -21.25 17.41 -21.52
C GLU A 130 -20.83 16.44 -20.40
N ALA A 131 -19.55 16.16 -20.34
CA ALA A 131 -19.01 15.26 -19.34
C ALA A 131 -19.17 15.89 -17.94
N PRO A 132 -19.78 15.20 -16.97
CA PRO A 132 -19.90 15.70 -15.58
C PRO A 132 -18.56 16.00 -14.91
N ARG A 133 -17.45 15.72 -15.57
CA ARG A 133 -16.08 15.92 -15.08
C ARG A 133 -15.75 17.37 -14.75
N GLU A 134 -16.34 18.34 -15.46
CA GLU A 134 -16.08 19.75 -15.18
C GLU A 134 -16.70 20.24 -13.87
N ALA A 135 -17.73 19.52 -13.39
CA ALA A 135 -18.36 19.79 -12.11
C ALA A 135 -17.73 19.03 -10.93
N LEU A 136 -16.73 18.19 -11.20
CA LEU A 136 -16.06 17.37 -10.19
C LEU A 136 -14.62 17.83 -9.99
N GLU A 137 -14.22 17.92 -8.74
CA GLU A 137 -12.83 18.17 -8.35
C GLU A 137 -12.28 17.04 -7.50
N ALA A 138 -10.99 16.72 -7.68
CA ALA A 138 -10.29 15.79 -6.82
C ALA A 138 -10.02 16.42 -5.46
N TRP A 139 -10.32 15.72 -4.41
CA TRP A 139 -10.19 16.19 -3.04
C TRP A 139 -9.74 15.05 -2.12
N ILE A 140 -8.77 15.33 -1.26
CA ILE A 140 -8.41 14.41 -0.17
C ILE A 140 -9.19 14.85 1.07
N PRO A 141 -10.18 14.06 1.53
CA PRO A 141 -10.91 14.38 2.75
C PRO A 141 -9.97 14.47 3.95
N PRO A 142 -10.28 15.27 4.96
CA PRO A 142 -9.65 15.14 6.26
C PRO A 142 -9.76 13.69 6.76
N LEU A 143 -8.78 13.24 7.54
CA LEU A 143 -8.77 11.86 8.03
C LEU A 143 -10.07 11.52 8.80
N TYR A 144 -10.58 12.50 9.57
CA TYR A 144 -11.86 12.42 10.25
C TYR A 144 -12.70 13.64 9.94
N LEU A 145 -13.95 13.40 9.59
CA LEU A 145 -15.00 14.41 9.47
C LEU A 145 -15.89 14.36 10.70
N GLU A 146 -16.11 15.51 11.31
CA GLU A 146 -16.97 15.64 12.48
C GLU A 146 -18.43 15.80 12.07
N ASP A 147 -19.30 14.93 12.58
CA ASP A 147 -20.74 15.07 12.54
C ASP A 147 -21.24 15.37 13.96
N ALA A 148 -21.09 16.60 14.38
CA ALA A 148 -21.44 17.05 15.72
C ALA A 148 -22.93 16.87 16.05
N LEU A 149 -23.81 16.88 15.04
CA LEU A 149 -25.26 16.65 15.23
C LEU A 149 -25.55 15.20 15.55
N ALA A 150 -24.88 14.27 14.88
CA ALA A 150 -25.01 12.84 15.13
C ALA A 150 -24.07 12.35 16.25
N GLY A 151 -23.16 13.20 16.75
CA GLY A 151 -22.18 12.83 17.76
C GLY A 151 -21.23 11.73 17.29
N ARG A 152 -20.78 11.78 16.05
CA ARG A 152 -19.89 10.76 15.46
C ARG A 152 -18.77 11.38 14.65
N LEU A 153 -17.69 10.64 14.55
CA LEU A 153 -16.60 10.87 13.59
C LEU A 153 -16.77 9.93 12.40
N VAL A 154 -16.51 10.46 11.20
CA VAL A 154 -16.50 9.66 9.97
C VAL A 154 -15.08 9.65 9.45
N GLN A 155 -14.41 8.49 9.54
CA GLN A 155 -13.09 8.31 8.97
C GLN A 155 -13.18 8.24 7.45
N ARG A 156 -12.26 8.92 6.75
CA ARG A 156 -12.16 8.77 5.29
C ARG A 156 -11.77 7.35 4.91
N GLU A 157 -12.18 6.93 3.74
CA GLU A 157 -11.72 5.67 3.19
C GLU A 157 -10.27 5.82 2.68
N GLY A 158 -9.39 4.96 3.16
CA GLY A 158 -8.00 4.89 2.74
C GLY A 158 -7.74 3.85 1.67
N ALA A 159 -6.46 3.59 1.41
CA ALA A 159 -6.00 2.58 0.47
C ALA A 159 -4.97 1.64 1.10
N ASP A 160 -4.96 0.39 0.63
CA ASP A 160 -3.96 -0.60 1.02
C ASP A 160 -2.72 -0.50 0.11
N LEU A 161 -1.56 -0.82 0.67
CA LEU A 161 -0.29 -0.86 -0.05
C LEU A 161 0.30 -2.25 -0.04
N TYR A 162 0.59 -2.78 -1.23
CA TYR A 162 1.28 -4.04 -1.44
C TYR A 162 2.57 -3.81 -2.22
N LEU A 163 3.71 -4.08 -1.60
CA LEU A 163 5.04 -3.98 -2.20
C LEU A 163 5.67 -5.37 -2.26
N GLN A 164 6.16 -5.74 -3.42
CA GLN A 164 6.76 -7.05 -3.64
C GLN A 164 8.08 -6.93 -4.39
N ALA A 165 9.12 -7.56 -3.88
CA ALA A 165 10.29 -7.90 -4.66
C ALA A 165 10.12 -9.31 -5.23
N GLY A 166 10.66 -9.56 -6.42
CA GLY A 166 10.50 -10.85 -7.08
C GLY A 166 9.12 -11.05 -7.72
N GLY A 167 9.03 -11.96 -8.68
CA GLY A 167 7.78 -12.27 -9.38
C GLY A 167 7.08 -13.48 -8.77
N ASP A 168 5.77 -13.59 -8.98
CA ASP A 168 5.03 -14.82 -8.73
C ASP A 168 5.55 -15.90 -9.70
N GLY A 169 6.08 -16.98 -9.16
CA GLY A 169 6.44 -18.16 -9.96
C GLY A 169 7.76 -18.10 -10.71
N ASN A 170 8.85 -17.95 -10.03
CA ASN A 170 10.15 -18.35 -10.58
C ASN A 170 10.22 -19.91 -10.64
N ILE A 171 9.47 -20.48 -11.61
CA ILE A 171 9.25 -21.92 -11.73
C ILE A 171 10.56 -22.68 -12.07
N LEU A 172 11.58 -21.98 -12.54
CA LEU A 172 12.79 -22.61 -13.09
C LEU A 172 14.10 -22.25 -12.37
N GLY A 173 14.04 -21.57 -11.19
CA GLY A 173 15.26 -21.22 -10.45
C GLY A 173 16.22 -20.28 -11.23
N GLN A 174 15.72 -19.55 -12.21
CA GLN A 174 16.55 -18.74 -13.11
C GLN A 174 16.98 -17.40 -12.51
N LEU A 175 16.34 -16.95 -11.45
CA LEU A 175 16.71 -15.72 -10.78
C LEU A 175 17.33 -16.04 -9.42
N ASP A 176 18.48 -15.45 -9.15
CA ASP A 176 19.09 -15.52 -7.84
C ASP A 176 18.21 -14.80 -6.80
N PRO A 177 17.72 -15.49 -5.74
CA PRO A 177 17.00 -14.85 -4.65
C PRO A 177 17.73 -13.66 -4.06
N ALA A 178 19.07 -13.72 -4.05
CA ALA A 178 19.89 -12.63 -3.54
C ALA A 178 19.72 -11.31 -4.33
N SER A 179 19.28 -11.38 -5.58
CA SER A 179 19.01 -10.20 -6.40
C SER A 179 17.59 -9.63 -6.21
N GLN A 180 16.69 -10.38 -5.57
CA GLN A 180 15.27 -10.00 -5.41
C GLN A 180 15.01 -9.48 -4.01
N THR A 181 15.70 -8.42 -3.63
CA THR A 181 15.62 -7.82 -2.30
C THR A 181 14.50 -6.79 -2.21
N LEU A 182 13.87 -6.72 -1.05
CA LEU A 182 12.97 -5.63 -0.67
C LEU A 182 13.63 -4.83 0.45
N GLU A 183 13.78 -3.54 0.25
CA GLU A 183 14.47 -2.68 1.20
C GLU A 183 13.61 -1.44 1.53
N LEU A 184 13.40 -1.19 2.81
CA LEU A 184 12.97 0.09 3.35
C LEU A 184 14.20 0.77 3.96
N GLY A 185 14.65 1.83 3.31
CA GLY A 185 15.84 2.59 3.72
C GLY A 185 15.66 3.25 5.08
N ARG A 186 16.78 3.57 5.69
CA ARG A 186 16.83 4.24 6.99
C ARG A 186 16.08 5.58 6.93
N GLY A 187 15.34 5.91 8.00
CA GLY A 187 14.58 7.15 8.08
C GLY A 187 13.35 7.22 7.16
N SER A 188 13.14 6.24 6.29
CA SER A 188 11.95 6.22 5.44
C SER A 188 10.68 6.04 6.26
N LEU A 189 9.58 6.64 5.79
CA LEU A 189 8.25 6.47 6.33
C LEU A 189 7.32 5.93 5.24
N VAL A 190 6.62 4.86 5.54
CA VAL A 190 5.50 4.36 4.73
C VAL A 190 4.26 4.35 5.61
N GLU A 191 3.29 5.16 5.26
CA GLU A 191 2.08 5.38 6.05
C GLU A 191 0.83 5.14 5.21
N VAL A 192 -0.10 4.37 5.74
CA VAL A 192 -1.46 4.19 5.22
C VAL A 192 -2.48 4.73 6.21
N ASP A 193 -3.69 5.03 5.74
CA ASP A 193 -4.77 5.48 6.63
C ASP A 193 -5.13 4.39 7.67
N PRO A 194 -5.63 4.76 8.85
CA PRO A 194 -5.98 3.81 9.91
C PRO A 194 -6.93 2.72 9.43
N GLY A 195 -6.68 1.49 9.90
CA GLY A 195 -7.44 0.30 9.50
C GLY A 195 -7.02 -0.30 8.15
N ARG A 196 -6.03 0.29 7.44
CA ARG A 196 -5.52 -0.22 6.17
C ARG A 196 -4.31 -1.13 6.35
N ALA A 197 -3.90 -1.80 5.27
CA ALA A 197 -2.83 -2.77 5.30
C ALA A 197 -1.59 -2.31 4.53
N ILE A 198 -0.42 -2.59 5.10
CA ILE A 198 0.86 -2.60 4.40
C ILE A 198 1.30 -4.05 4.29
N VAL A 199 1.49 -4.54 3.07
CA VAL A 199 1.88 -5.91 2.77
C VAL A 199 3.21 -5.89 2.03
N LEU A 200 4.22 -6.54 2.61
CA LEU A 200 5.55 -6.66 2.03
C LEU A 200 5.85 -8.12 1.71
N ARG A 201 6.30 -8.39 0.50
CA ARG A 201 6.60 -9.73 0.01
C ARG A 201 7.95 -9.76 -0.70
N GLY A 202 8.67 -10.87 -0.57
CA GLY A 202 9.89 -11.11 -1.33
C GLY A 202 10.46 -12.50 -1.10
N PRO A 203 11.08 -13.11 -2.13
CA PRO A 203 11.77 -14.38 -1.98
C PRO A 203 13.19 -14.21 -1.44
N GLY A 204 13.79 -13.03 -1.60
CA GLY A 204 15.12 -12.69 -1.13
C GLY A 204 15.15 -11.99 0.22
N GLN A 205 16.19 -11.24 0.48
CA GLN A 205 16.34 -10.45 1.70
C GLN A 205 15.24 -9.37 1.78
N ILE A 206 14.58 -9.27 2.93
CA ILE A 206 13.70 -8.15 3.27
C ILE A 206 14.36 -7.37 4.39
N THR A 207 14.72 -6.12 4.13
CA THR A 207 15.37 -5.23 5.11
C THR A 207 14.44 -4.08 5.44
N LEU A 208 14.16 -3.90 6.72
CA LEU A 208 13.31 -2.84 7.23
C LEU A 208 14.11 -1.99 8.22
N ASP A 209 14.56 -0.81 7.77
CA ASP A 209 15.27 0.19 8.60
C ASP A 209 14.46 1.50 8.76
N GLY A 210 13.26 1.54 8.21
CA GLY A 210 12.33 2.66 8.24
C GLY A 210 11.12 2.42 9.13
N ILE A 211 10.16 3.32 9.01
CA ILE A 211 8.90 3.35 9.76
C ILE A 211 7.75 2.87 8.88
N LEU A 212 6.97 1.92 9.37
CA LEU A 212 5.72 1.47 8.79
C LEU A 212 4.56 1.84 9.72
N ASN A 213 3.66 2.70 9.27
CA ASN A 213 2.47 3.11 10.02
C ASN A 213 1.20 2.58 9.35
N ALA A 214 0.48 1.70 10.06
CA ALA A 214 -0.84 1.20 9.66
C ALA A 214 -1.73 1.09 10.91
N TRP A 215 -2.03 2.22 11.53
CA TRP A 215 -2.71 2.32 12.82
C TRP A 215 -4.05 1.59 12.85
N GLY A 216 -4.26 0.71 13.82
CA GLY A 216 -5.45 -0.13 13.91
C GLY A 216 -5.64 -1.11 12.75
N GLY A 217 -4.69 -1.15 11.80
CA GLY A 217 -4.73 -1.94 10.58
C GLY A 217 -3.79 -3.15 10.63
N ARG A 218 -3.05 -3.39 9.54
CA ARG A 218 -2.20 -4.57 9.42
C ARG A 218 -0.87 -4.27 8.74
N ILE A 219 0.21 -4.78 9.32
CA ILE A 219 1.51 -4.90 8.67
C ILE A 219 1.81 -6.40 8.50
N ASP A 220 2.02 -6.84 7.25
CA ASP A 220 2.22 -8.24 6.91
C ASP A 220 3.50 -8.39 6.06
N VAL A 221 4.58 -8.86 6.68
CA VAL A 221 5.90 -9.03 6.06
C VAL A 221 6.19 -10.50 5.93
N ARG A 222 6.20 -11.02 4.70
CA ARG A 222 6.43 -12.44 4.51
C ARG A 222 7.45 -12.73 3.42
N GLN A 223 8.27 -13.71 3.71
CA GLN A 223 9.13 -14.32 2.74
C GLN A 223 8.33 -15.28 1.87
N GLN A 224 8.41 -15.09 0.56
CA GLN A 224 7.76 -15.97 -0.41
C GLN A 224 8.62 -17.20 -0.68
N GLN A 225 7.96 -18.30 -1.02
CA GLN A 225 8.63 -19.49 -1.51
C GLN A 225 9.24 -19.22 -2.90
N PHE A 226 10.45 -19.68 -3.07
CA PHE A 226 11.19 -19.59 -4.31
C PHE A 226 10.98 -20.84 -5.16
N GLY A 227 10.00 -20.84 -6.04
CA GLY A 227 9.74 -21.91 -7.01
C GLY A 227 9.35 -23.29 -6.44
N ALA A 228 8.52 -24.02 -7.14
CA ALA A 228 8.10 -25.38 -6.72
C ALA A 228 9.22 -26.45 -6.81
N LEU A 229 10.31 -26.16 -7.53
CA LEU A 229 11.41 -27.10 -7.76
C LEU A 229 12.60 -26.88 -6.82
N ASP A 230 12.62 -25.78 -6.08
CA ASP A 230 13.76 -25.41 -5.22
C ASP A 230 13.59 -25.75 -3.73
N VAL A 231 12.50 -26.44 -3.39
CA VAL A 231 12.20 -26.82 -2.00
C VAL A 231 13.33 -27.64 -1.37
N THR A 232 14.09 -28.35 -2.19
CA THR A 232 15.16 -29.23 -1.69
C THR A 232 16.52 -28.55 -1.59
N GLN A 233 16.78 -27.48 -2.33
CA GLN A 233 18.11 -26.84 -2.32
C GLN A 233 18.17 -25.59 -1.43
N ASP A 234 17.11 -24.82 -1.39
CA ASP A 234 17.08 -23.57 -0.63
C ASP A 234 16.82 -23.75 0.87
N ASN A 235 16.18 -24.86 1.26
CA ASN A 235 15.96 -25.21 2.66
C ASN A 235 17.14 -25.98 3.29
N GLN A 236 18.18 -26.25 2.53
CA GLN A 236 19.40 -26.80 3.13
C GLN A 236 20.13 -25.68 3.90
N PRO A 237 20.57 -25.94 5.13
CA PRO A 237 21.41 -25.00 5.85
C PRO A 237 22.63 -24.72 4.98
N LYS A 238 22.78 -23.47 4.53
CA LYS A 238 24.00 -23.06 3.84
C LYS A 238 25.18 -23.26 4.77
N ALA A 239 26.32 -23.65 4.21
CA ALA A 239 27.51 -23.88 4.99
C ALA A 239 27.79 -22.72 5.94
N GLN A 240 28.21 -23.01 7.14
CA GLN A 240 28.48 -22.03 8.19
C GLN A 240 29.37 -20.90 7.67
N GLY A 241 28.89 -19.65 7.77
CA GLY A 241 29.59 -18.46 7.27
C GLY A 241 29.16 -17.93 5.92
N GLN A 242 28.22 -18.57 5.21
CA GLN A 242 27.62 -17.98 4.03
C GLN A 242 26.46 -17.06 4.43
N PRO A 243 26.35 -15.86 3.82
CA PRO A 243 25.24 -14.97 4.10
C PRO A 243 23.93 -15.66 3.72
N HIS A 244 22.95 -15.61 4.61
CA HIS A 244 21.61 -16.04 4.28
C HIS A 244 21.01 -15.03 3.31
N ALA A 245 20.83 -15.42 2.05
CA ALA A 245 20.18 -14.60 1.04
C ALA A 245 18.68 -14.43 1.29
N ARG A 246 18.14 -15.05 2.34
CA ARG A 246 16.71 -15.14 2.64
C ARG A 246 16.50 -14.91 4.14
N SER A 247 16.42 -13.64 4.53
CA SER A 247 16.03 -13.26 5.89
C SER A 247 15.10 -12.05 5.87
N ILE A 248 14.35 -11.90 6.95
CA ILE A 248 13.63 -10.68 7.25
C ILE A 248 14.41 -9.99 8.36
N TRP A 249 15.02 -8.86 8.03
CA TRP A 249 15.83 -8.06 8.92
C TRP A 249 15.07 -6.83 9.37
N ILE A 250 14.77 -6.76 10.65
CA ILE A 250 14.16 -5.59 11.28
C ILE A 250 15.29 -4.83 11.97
N GLY A 251 15.67 -3.69 11.40
CA GLY A 251 16.83 -2.90 11.80
C GLY A 251 16.62 -2.13 13.11
N GLU A 252 17.69 -1.55 13.62
CA GLU A 252 17.71 -0.90 14.95
C GLU A 252 16.81 0.34 15.04
N GLN A 253 16.52 1.00 13.90
CA GLN A 253 15.67 2.18 13.83
C GLN A 253 14.27 1.87 13.29
N ALA A 254 13.99 0.60 13.00
CA ALA A 254 12.70 0.20 12.47
C ALA A 254 11.58 0.38 13.51
N LEU A 255 10.47 0.96 13.04
CA LEU A 255 9.22 1.02 13.78
C LEU A 255 8.10 0.44 12.92
N LEU A 256 7.45 -0.61 13.42
CA LEU A 256 6.23 -1.16 12.83
C LEU A 256 5.09 -0.81 13.77
N ASP A 257 4.25 0.16 13.39
CA ASP A 257 3.19 0.71 14.25
C ASP A 257 1.80 0.40 13.68
N VAL A 258 1.09 -0.47 14.36
CA VAL A 258 -0.33 -0.76 14.16
C VAL A 258 -1.15 -0.46 15.41
N ALA A 259 -0.61 0.35 16.33
CA ALA A 259 -1.35 0.72 17.53
C ALA A 259 -2.66 1.44 17.18
N GLY A 260 -3.69 1.20 17.99
CA GLY A 260 -4.93 1.93 17.87
C GLY A 260 -4.75 3.40 18.20
N ARG A 261 -5.60 4.25 17.63
CA ARG A 261 -5.65 5.68 17.92
C ARG A 261 -7.00 6.02 18.55
N ALA A 262 -6.99 6.94 19.49
CA ALA A 262 -8.22 7.53 20.02
C ALA A 262 -8.37 8.93 19.43
N VAL A 263 -9.49 9.18 18.78
CA VAL A 263 -9.83 10.47 18.19
C VAL A 263 -11.12 10.94 18.81
N THR A 264 -11.13 12.13 19.39
CA THR A 264 -12.30 12.67 20.08
C THR A 264 -12.62 14.07 19.61
N ALA A 265 -13.92 14.42 19.63
CA ALA A 265 -14.43 15.74 19.34
C ALA A 265 -15.48 16.13 20.39
N LEU A 266 -15.97 17.36 20.34
CA LEU A 266 -17.02 17.85 21.23
C LEU A 266 -18.30 18.14 20.45
N ASP A 267 -19.44 17.69 20.95
CA ASP A 267 -20.74 18.06 20.41
C ASP A 267 -21.13 19.50 20.80
N GLY A 268 -22.22 20.00 20.25
CA GLY A 268 -22.74 21.35 20.53
C GLY A 268 -23.14 21.60 22.00
N ARG A 269 -23.12 20.56 22.84
CA ARG A 269 -23.36 20.63 24.30
C ARG A 269 -22.08 20.46 25.11
N GLY A 270 -20.94 20.40 24.44
CA GLY A 270 -19.64 20.19 25.09
C GLY A 270 -19.38 18.76 25.55
N ARG A 271 -20.18 17.77 25.15
CA ARG A 271 -19.94 16.37 25.47
C ARG A 271 -18.93 15.77 24.50
N ARG A 272 -17.99 15.01 25.03
CA ARG A 272 -16.95 14.35 24.24
C ARG A 272 -17.49 13.08 23.59
N TYR A 273 -17.36 13.01 22.29
CA TYR A 273 -17.63 11.81 21.49
C TYR A 273 -16.40 11.45 20.65
N GLY A 274 -16.36 10.26 20.07
CA GLY A 274 -15.24 9.88 19.20
C GLY A 274 -15.13 8.38 19.01
N GLU A 275 -13.97 7.98 18.50
CA GLU A 275 -13.61 6.59 18.24
C GLU A 275 -12.40 6.20 19.05
N VAL A 276 -12.44 4.98 19.60
CA VAL A 276 -11.32 4.34 20.31
C VAL A 276 -10.99 3.06 19.57
N GLN A 277 -9.88 3.07 18.84
CA GLN A 277 -9.49 1.94 18.02
C GLN A 277 -8.71 0.90 18.81
N SER A 278 -8.96 -0.37 18.52
CA SER A 278 -8.11 -1.47 18.96
C SER A 278 -6.78 -1.44 18.22
N GLY A 279 -5.75 -2.05 18.80
CA GLY A 279 -4.51 -2.32 18.09
C GLY A 279 -4.76 -3.26 16.91
N GLY A 280 -3.97 -3.09 15.86
CA GLY A 280 -3.99 -3.92 14.66
C GLY A 280 -3.14 -5.18 14.80
N SER A 281 -2.67 -5.70 13.67
CA SER A 281 -1.87 -6.92 13.63
C SER A 281 -0.55 -6.75 12.87
N ILE A 282 0.54 -7.28 13.44
CA ILE A 282 1.83 -7.41 12.78
C ILE A 282 2.11 -8.89 12.56
N VAL A 283 2.39 -9.28 11.32
CA VAL A 283 2.72 -10.65 10.95
C VAL A 283 4.06 -10.64 10.23
N ILE A 284 5.04 -11.38 10.73
CA ILE A 284 6.38 -11.47 10.15
C ILE A 284 6.77 -12.94 10.06
N GLY A 285 7.25 -13.39 8.91
CA GLY A 285 7.73 -14.77 8.77
C GLY A 285 7.66 -15.32 7.35
N GLY A 286 7.68 -16.64 7.24
CA GLY A 286 7.47 -17.35 6.00
C GLY A 286 6.01 -17.34 5.56
N GLU A 287 5.77 -17.46 4.27
CA GLU A 287 4.43 -17.63 3.76
C GLU A 287 3.93 -19.05 4.01
N ILE A 288 2.78 -19.17 4.65
CA ILE A 288 2.10 -20.46 4.85
C ILE A 288 0.85 -20.44 3.98
N ASP A 289 0.76 -21.35 3.02
CA ASP A 289 -0.45 -21.58 2.24
C ASP A 289 -1.16 -22.85 2.73
N PRO A 290 -2.16 -22.75 3.60
CA PRO A 290 -2.84 -23.92 4.17
C PRO A 290 -3.72 -24.67 3.18
N GLY A 291 -3.92 -24.12 1.98
CA GLY A 291 -4.79 -24.71 0.93
C GLY A 291 -4.06 -25.60 -0.06
N LYS A 292 -2.72 -25.63 -0.06
CA LYS A 292 -1.95 -26.46 -0.98
C LYS A 292 -1.50 -27.76 -0.31
N ALA A 293 -1.68 -28.88 -1.03
CA ALA A 293 -1.32 -30.22 -0.55
C ALA A 293 0.19 -30.44 -0.32
N ILE A 294 1.03 -29.54 -0.83
CA ILE A 294 2.47 -29.46 -0.54
C ILE A 294 2.64 -28.23 0.32
N ALA A 295 3.18 -28.42 1.52
CA ALA A 295 3.50 -27.29 2.41
C ALA A 295 4.46 -26.32 1.69
N THR A 296 3.91 -25.26 1.14
CA THR A 296 4.65 -24.17 0.56
C THR A 296 5.03 -23.19 1.67
N SER A 297 5.69 -23.71 2.71
CA SER A 297 6.27 -22.85 3.75
C SER A 297 7.65 -22.44 3.29
N ALA A 298 7.84 -21.15 3.09
CA ALA A 298 9.18 -20.63 3.01
C ALA A 298 9.73 -20.52 4.44
N ASP A 299 10.80 -21.25 4.74
CA ASP A 299 11.54 -21.02 5.97
C ASP A 299 12.14 -19.61 5.91
N ALA A 300 11.77 -18.77 6.87
CA ALA A 300 12.29 -17.42 6.99
C ALA A 300 13.16 -17.30 8.26
N PHE A 301 14.34 -16.71 8.12
CA PHE A 301 15.09 -16.23 9.27
C PHE A 301 14.61 -14.83 9.62
N VAL A 302 13.97 -14.67 10.77
CA VAL A 302 13.50 -13.37 11.25
C VAL A 302 14.51 -12.85 12.27
N ILE A 303 15.13 -11.73 11.96
CA ILE A 303 16.15 -11.09 12.78
C ILE A 303 15.65 -9.74 13.23
N VAL A 304 15.37 -9.59 14.51
CA VAL A 304 14.96 -8.32 15.12
C VAL A 304 16.13 -7.73 15.88
N ARG A 305 16.61 -6.58 15.45
CA ARG A 305 17.75 -5.91 16.06
C ARG A 305 17.38 -5.18 17.35
N PRO A 306 18.32 -5.01 18.29
CA PRO A 306 18.11 -4.16 19.46
C PRO A 306 17.77 -2.72 19.01
N GLY A 307 16.70 -2.13 19.56
CA GLY A 307 16.20 -0.81 19.16
C GLY A 307 14.98 -0.85 18.25
N ALA A 308 14.77 -1.93 17.51
CA ALA A 308 13.56 -2.13 16.71
C ALA A 308 12.30 -2.11 17.61
N ARG A 309 11.22 -1.48 17.11
CA ARG A 309 9.96 -1.36 17.84
C ARG A 309 8.81 -1.93 17.02
N LEU A 310 7.99 -2.75 17.67
CA LEU A 310 6.76 -3.32 17.12
C LEU A 310 5.62 -2.94 18.07
N GLU A 311 4.71 -2.08 17.62
CA GLU A 311 3.65 -1.48 18.41
C GLU A 311 2.28 -1.93 17.91
N ALA A 312 1.53 -2.61 18.78
CA ALA A 312 0.17 -3.12 18.46
C ALA A 312 -0.81 -2.90 19.62
N SER A 313 -0.52 -1.95 20.50
CA SER A 313 -1.38 -1.63 21.64
C SER A 313 -2.70 -1.00 21.21
N GLY A 314 -3.76 -1.21 21.98
CA GLY A 314 -5.01 -0.48 21.83
C GLY A 314 -4.90 0.95 22.35
N SER A 315 -5.84 1.80 21.96
CA SER A 315 -5.99 3.16 22.48
C SER A 315 -7.04 3.24 23.59
N GLN A 316 -7.07 4.36 24.29
CA GLN A 316 -8.08 4.66 25.29
C GLN A 316 -8.48 6.12 25.25
N ALA A 317 -9.74 6.41 25.52
CA ALA A 317 -10.26 7.76 25.73
C ALA A 317 -11.47 7.73 26.68
N GLN A 318 -11.73 8.85 27.32
CA GLN A 318 -12.96 9.05 28.08
C GLN A 318 -13.97 9.74 27.16
N LEU A 319 -15.13 9.14 27.00
CA LEU A 319 -16.25 9.65 26.21
C LEU A 319 -17.43 9.93 27.14
N ASP A 320 -18.26 10.92 26.80
CA ASP A 320 -19.42 11.35 27.57
C ASP A 320 -20.74 10.77 27.01
N VAL A 321 -20.62 9.86 26.04
CA VAL A 321 -21.72 9.20 25.34
C VAL A 321 -21.60 7.70 25.39
#